data_8c6e095f55548bc0307b573bb039a847
#
_entry.id   8c6e095f55548bc0307b573bb039a847
#
_cell.length_a   1.000
_cell.length_b   1.000
_cell.length_c   1.000
_cell.angle_alpha   90.00
_cell.angle_beta   90.00
_cell.angle_gamma   90.00
#
_symmetry.space_group_name_H-M   'P 1'
#
loop_
_entity.id
_entity.type
_entity.pdbx_description
1 polymer ?
#
loop_
_entity_poly.entity_id
_entity_poly.type
_entity_poly.pdbx_seq_one_letter_code
_entity_poly.pdbx_strand_id
1 'polypeptide(L)'
;MVEPGGNHWFEEVADHLGAAYLRYSFTYGTVHEVDTIVAALGLRSGQRILDVGCGPGRHAHELARRGFSVVGVDVSSTFIDLARLEAPDGASFVVGDARRMDFEAEFDAVISLCQGAFGLAGGPGADDGVVDPDEVILERIVAAAKPGGGVAMSAFSAYFQVRFLEDHDDFDAGSGVNQERTVLRGVDGSEVAADLWTTCFTPRELRLLCDRAGLEVIGIRSVRPGDYSDRPPDLEHPEFLVLGRRCP
;
A
#
# COMPACT_ATOMS: atom_id res chain seq x y z
N MET A 1 17.16 7.45 -6.23
CA MET A 1 16.30 7.65 -7.42
C MET A 1 15.41 6.43 -7.54
N VAL A 2 14.26 6.51 -8.18
CA VAL A 2 13.37 5.35 -8.42
C VAL A 2 13.41 5.07 -9.91
N GLU A 3 13.75 3.82 -10.30
CA GLU A 3 13.73 3.44 -11.70
C GLU A 3 12.31 3.11 -12.15
N PRO A 4 11.89 3.48 -13.38
CA PRO A 4 10.62 3.02 -13.92
C PRO A 4 10.65 1.50 -14.07
N GLY A 5 9.64 0.84 -13.54
CA GLY A 5 9.46 -0.62 -13.63
C GLY A 5 9.16 -1.07 -15.07
N GLY A 6 9.37 -2.36 -15.36
CA GLY A 6 8.74 -3.00 -16.50
C GLY A 6 7.26 -3.26 -16.18
N ASN A 7 6.41 -3.42 -17.19
CA ASN A 7 4.95 -3.56 -17.09
C ASN A 7 4.48 -4.34 -15.86
N HIS A 8 3.96 -3.61 -14.87
CA HIS A 8 3.26 -4.20 -13.74
C HIS A 8 1.78 -4.32 -14.12
N TRP A 9 1.14 -5.46 -13.82
CA TRP A 9 -0.26 -5.70 -14.19
C TRP A 9 -1.22 -4.58 -13.74
N PHE A 10 -0.91 -3.92 -12.62
CA PHE A 10 -1.71 -2.83 -12.08
C PHE A 10 -1.70 -1.56 -12.93
N GLU A 11 -0.70 -1.35 -13.79
CA GLU A 11 -0.63 -0.17 -14.66
C GLU A 11 -1.81 -0.12 -15.63
N GLU A 12 -2.21 -1.26 -16.23
CA GLU A 12 -3.39 -1.34 -17.10
C GLU A 12 -4.69 -1.06 -16.34
N VAL A 13 -4.79 -1.53 -15.10
CA VAL A 13 -5.91 -1.24 -14.19
C VAL A 13 -6.01 0.25 -13.91
N ALA A 14 -4.89 0.87 -13.57
CA ALA A 14 -4.82 2.29 -13.26
C ALA A 14 -5.13 3.17 -14.47
N ASP A 15 -4.64 2.80 -15.65
CA ASP A 15 -4.91 3.52 -16.90
C ASP A 15 -6.40 3.51 -17.27
N HIS A 16 -7.06 2.36 -17.09
CA HIS A 16 -8.50 2.25 -17.35
C HIS A 16 -9.33 3.04 -16.32
N LEU A 17 -9.00 2.93 -15.04
CA LEU A 17 -9.73 3.60 -13.97
C LEU A 17 -9.54 5.12 -13.98
N GLY A 18 -8.30 5.59 -14.18
CA GLY A 18 -7.98 7.01 -14.09
C GLY A 18 -8.60 7.66 -12.85
N ALA A 19 -9.23 8.81 -13.01
CA ALA A 19 -9.88 9.52 -11.90
C ALA A 19 -11.13 8.79 -11.35
N ALA A 20 -11.68 7.78 -12.04
CA ALA A 20 -12.77 6.97 -11.51
C ALA A 20 -12.36 6.18 -10.24
N TYR A 21 -11.07 5.87 -10.08
CA TYR A 21 -10.52 5.25 -8.88
C TYR A 21 -10.96 5.94 -7.59
N LEU A 22 -10.98 7.29 -7.58
CA LEU A 22 -11.37 8.09 -6.41
C LEU A 22 -12.88 8.05 -6.08
N ARG A 23 -13.71 7.38 -6.91
CA ARG A 23 -15.15 7.19 -6.66
C ARG A 23 -15.46 5.87 -5.96
N TYR A 24 -14.51 4.97 -5.87
CA TYR A 24 -14.69 3.70 -5.18
C TYR A 24 -14.75 3.89 -3.66
N SER A 25 -15.59 3.10 -3.00
CA SER A 25 -15.86 3.24 -1.55
C SER A 25 -14.63 3.05 -0.67
N PHE A 26 -13.65 2.28 -1.12
CA PHE A 26 -12.40 2.07 -0.39
C PHE A 26 -11.52 3.32 -0.33
N THR A 27 -11.82 4.37 -1.10
CA THR A 27 -11.11 5.66 -0.99
C THR A 27 -11.73 6.60 0.04
N TYR A 28 -12.89 6.27 0.58
CA TYR A 28 -13.56 7.07 1.60
C TYR A 28 -12.93 6.80 2.96
N GLY A 29 -12.68 7.85 3.73
CA GLY A 29 -12.11 7.72 5.08
C GLY A 29 -10.66 8.12 5.22
N THR A 30 -10.04 8.69 4.18
CA THR A 30 -8.65 9.17 4.18
C THR A 30 -8.29 9.97 5.43
N VAL A 31 -9.15 10.88 5.87
CA VAL A 31 -8.91 11.73 7.05
C VAL A 31 -8.76 10.85 8.31
N HIS A 32 -9.66 9.89 8.52
CA HIS A 32 -9.61 8.99 9.68
C HIS A 32 -8.40 8.04 9.63
N GLU A 33 -8.06 7.54 8.44
CA GLU A 33 -6.87 6.70 8.24
C GLU A 33 -5.60 7.47 8.61
N VAL A 34 -5.46 8.70 8.12
CA VAL A 34 -4.33 9.59 8.45
C VAL A 34 -4.32 9.96 9.94
N ASP A 35 -5.47 10.27 10.56
CA ASP A 35 -5.58 10.53 12.00
C ASP A 35 -5.02 9.36 12.82
N THR A 36 -5.44 8.14 12.45
CA THR A 36 -5.01 6.92 13.13
C THR A 36 -3.50 6.71 13.04
N ILE A 37 -2.91 6.89 11.85
CA ILE A 37 -1.48 6.67 11.64
C ILE A 37 -0.64 7.75 12.32
N VAL A 38 -1.04 9.01 12.19
CA VAL A 38 -0.34 10.13 12.84
C VAL A 38 -0.31 9.93 14.34
N ALA A 39 -1.43 9.51 14.95
CA ALA A 39 -1.51 9.23 16.38
C ALA A 39 -0.70 7.99 16.78
N ALA A 40 -0.84 6.87 16.04
CA ALA A 40 -0.19 5.60 16.37
C ALA A 40 1.34 5.66 16.27
N LEU A 41 1.87 6.38 15.29
CA LEU A 41 3.31 6.56 15.09
C LEU A 41 3.86 7.80 15.81
N GLY A 42 3.00 8.65 16.40
CA GLY A 42 3.40 9.87 17.09
C GLY A 42 4.02 10.92 16.17
N LEU A 43 3.52 11.03 14.95
CA LEU A 43 4.06 11.93 13.92
C LEU A 43 3.73 13.40 14.22
N ARG A 44 4.60 14.30 13.76
CA ARG A 44 4.49 15.75 13.99
C ARG A 44 4.69 16.51 12.68
N SER A 45 3.96 17.60 12.51
CA SER A 45 4.15 18.53 11.39
C SER A 45 5.64 18.90 11.20
N GLY A 46 6.05 19.01 9.95
CA GLY A 46 7.44 19.24 9.55
C GLY A 46 8.27 17.97 9.30
N GLN A 47 7.80 16.80 9.75
CA GLN A 47 8.46 15.54 9.44
C GLN A 47 8.29 15.15 7.96
N ARG A 48 9.24 14.37 7.45
CA ARG A 48 9.28 13.88 6.07
C ARG A 48 8.69 12.46 6.01
N ILE A 49 7.69 12.26 5.15
CA ILE A 49 6.96 11.00 5.00
C ILE A 49 7.08 10.48 3.56
N LEU A 50 7.28 9.17 3.40
CA LEU A 50 7.17 8.47 2.12
C LEU A 50 5.82 7.75 2.07
N ASP A 51 5.07 7.91 0.98
CA ASP A 51 3.83 7.19 0.68
C ASP A 51 4.09 6.25 -0.51
N VAL A 52 4.20 4.94 -0.24
CA VAL A 52 4.56 3.90 -1.21
C VAL A 52 3.30 3.26 -1.77
N GLY A 53 3.14 3.31 -3.11
CA GLY A 53 1.90 2.99 -3.78
C GLY A 53 0.83 4.05 -3.50
N CYS A 54 1.22 5.32 -3.68
CA CYS A 54 0.39 6.46 -3.26
C CYS A 54 -0.88 6.64 -4.10
N GLY A 55 -1.00 5.93 -5.24
CA GLY A 55 -2.10 6.10 -6.17
C GLY A 55 -2.29 7.56 -6.60
N PRO A 56 -3.53 8.06 -6.72
CA PRO A 56 -3.83 9.47 -7.00
C PRO A 56 -3.53 10.43 -5.85
N GLY A 57 -2.77 10.02 -4.82
CA GLY A 57 -2.19 10.88 -3.80
C GLY A 57 -3.10 11.22 -2.62
N ARG A 58 -4.19 10.51 -2.36
CA ARG A 58 -5.19 10.89 -1.33
C ARG A 58 -4.58 11.01 0.08
N HIS A 59 -3.73 10.08 0.52
CA HIS A 59 -3.05 10.13 1.83
C HIS A 59 -1.94 11.18 1.83
N ALA A 60 -1.12 11.22 0.77
CA ALA A 60 -0.05 12.20 0.63
C ALA A 60 -0.58 13.64 0.68
N HIS A 61 -1.69 13.92 -0.02
CA HIS A 61 -2.34 15.24 -0.01
C HIS A 61 -2.84 15.61 1.39
N GLU A 62 -3.49 14.68 2.08
CA GLU A 62 -4.00 14.94 3.43
C GLU A 62 -2.87 15.19 4.42
N LEU A 63 -1.80 14.39 4.37
CA LEU A 63 -0.61 14.60 5.19
C LEU A 63 0.06 15.94 4.91
N ALA A 64 0.21 16.33 3.64
CA ALA A 64 0.79 17.60 3.26
C ALA A 64 -0.05 18.81 3.76
N ARG A 65 -1.38 18.73 3.67
CA ARG A 65 -2.28 19.75 4.26
C ARG A 65 -2.12 19.90 5.78
N ARG A 66 -1.64 18.86 6.47
CA ARG A 66 -1.31 18.88 7.90
C ARG A 66 0.12 19.36 8.20
N GLY A 67 0.85 19.78 7.17
CA GLY A 67 2.19 20.36 7.29
C GLY A 67 3.32 19.33 7.31
N PHE A 68 3.11 18.12 6.81
CA PHE A 68 4.17 17.15 6.54
C PHE A 68 4.83 17.43 5.18
N SER A 69 6.11 17.05 5.03
CA SER A 69 6.77 16.98 3.72
C SER A 69 6.61 15.57 3.18
N VAL A 70 5.88 15.40 2.07
CA VAL A 70 5.51 14.07 1.58
C VAL A 70 6.07 13.80 0.19
N VAL A 71 6.66 12.61 0.02
CA VAL A 71 7.00 12.05 -1.28
C VAL A 71 6.08 10.87 -1.53
N GLY A 72 5.31 10.90 -2.62
CA GLY A 72 4.51 9.77 -3.07
C GLY A 72 5.22 9.04 -4.21
N VAL A 73 5.24 7.72 -4.16
CA VAL A 73 5.74 6.84 -5.22
C VAL A 73 4.64 5.90 -5.66
N ASP A 74 4.43 5.77 -6.98
CA ASP A 74 3.49 4.82 -7.56
C ASP A 74 4.01 4.31 -8.90
N VAL A 75 3.71 3.08 -9.26
CA VAL A 75 4.11 2.49 -10.54
C VAL A 75 3.36 3.11 -11.71
N SER A 76 2.12 3.56 -11.49
CA SER A 76 1.24 4.14 -12.50
C SER A 76 1.56 5.61 -12.78
N SER A 77 1.99 5.91 -14.00
CA SER A 77 2.14 7.29 -14.46
C SER A 77 0.81 8.04 -14.48
N THR A 78 -0.29 7.36 -14.80
CA THR A 78 -1.64 7.93 -14.82
C THR A 78 -2.06 8.40 -13.43
N PHE A 79 -1.82 7.60 -12.39
CA PHE A 79 -2.11 8.01 -11.02
C PHE A 79 -1.20 9.12 -10.52
N ILE A 80 0.09 9.07 -10.84
CA ILE A 80 1.03 10.12 -10.47
C ILE A 80 0.66 11.47 -11.12
N ASP A 81 0.22 11.47 -12.37
CA ASP A 81 -0.22 12.70 -13.02
C ASP A 81 -1.48 13.26 -12.36
N LEU A 82 -2.43 12.41 -11.96
CA LEU A 82 -3.60 12.83 -11.17
C LEU A 82 -3.18 13.39 -9.80
N ALA A 83 -2.24 12.73 -9.11
CA ALA A 83 -1.73 13.19 -7.82
C ALA A 83 -1.07 14.58 -7.92
N ARG A 84 -0.34 14.84 -8.99
CA ARG A 84 0.30 16.14 -9.24
C ARG A 84 -0.66 17.27 -9.52
N LEU A 85 -1.81 16.99 -10.17
CA LEU A 85 -2.81 18.02 -10.52
C LEU A 85 -3.38 18.73 -9.30
N GLU A 86 -3.54 18.04 -8.17
CA GLU A 86 -4.13 18.56 -6.95
C GLU A 86 -3.13 18.62 -5.78
N ALA A 87 -1.83 18.53 -6.09
CA ALA A 87 -0.79 18.49 -5.08
C ALA A 87 -0.76 19.77 -4.24
N PRO A 88 -0.99 19.68 -2.91
CA PRO A 88 -0.77 20.82 -2.03
C PRO A 88 0.73 21.09 -1.85
N ASP A 89 1.07 22.27 -1.35
CA ASP A 89 2.44 22.58 -0.93
C ASP A 89 2.95 21.50 0.04
N GLY A 90 4.19 21.05 -0.16
CA GLY A 90 4.81 20.00 0.66
C GLY A 90 4.61 18.58 0.13
N ALA A 91 3.78 18.34 -0.89
CA ALA A 91 3.67 17.05 -1.57
C ALA A 91 4.43 17.04 -2.89
N SER A 92 5.12 15.94 -3.16
CA SER A 92 5.78 15.65 -4.44
C SER A 92 5.56 14.19 -4.84
N PHE A 93 5.55 13.89 -6.14
CA PHE A 93 5.17 12.59 -6.66
C PHE A 93 6.13 12.09 -7.73
N VAL A 94 6.49 10.81 -7.66
CA VAL A 94 7.46 10.15 -8.54
C VAL A 94 6.86 8.85 -9.08
N VAL A 95 6.93 8.65 -10.39
CA VAL A 95 6.65 7.33 -11.00
C VAL A 95 7.79 6.39 -10.66
N GLY A 96 7.46 5.22 -10.12
CA GLY A 96 8.49 4.22 -9.81
C GLY A 96 7.95 2.94 -9.19
N ASP A 97 8.70 1.87 -9.39
CA ASP A 97 8.43 0.56 -8.85
C ASP A 97 8.94 0.46 -7.40
N ALA A 98 8.05 0.10 -6.47
CA ALA A 98 8.37 -0.05 -5.05
C ALA A 98 9.50 -1.06 -4.80
N ARG A 99 9.63 -2.11 -5.64
CA ARG A 99 10.70 -3.12 -5.57
C ARG A 99 12.08 -2.54 -5.88
N ARG A 100 12.14 -1.40 -6.57
CA ARG A 100 13.36 -0.76 -7.07
C ARG A 100 13.66 0.59 -6.42
N MET A 101 12.96 0.94 -5.35
CA MET A 101 13.27 2.14 -4.58
C MET A 101 14.66 2.00 -3.94
N ASP A 102 15.42 3.09 -3.98
CA ASP A 102 16.77 3.18 -3.40
C ASP A 102 16.89 4.26 -2.30
N PHE A 103 15.79 4.59 -1.65
CA PHE A 103 15.80 5.51 -0.52
C PHE A 103 16.43 4.84 0.71
N GLU A 104 17.36 5.53 1.36
CA GLU A 104 18.08 5.04 2.52
C GLU A 104 18.00 6.02 3.70
N ALA A 105 17.29 5.64 4.75
CA ALA A 105 17.19 6.40 6.00
C ALA A 105 16.81 7.89 5.83
N GLU A 106 15.91 8.19 4.88
CA GLU A 106 15.56 9.57 4.55
C GLU A 106 14.29 10.07 5.23
N PHE A 107 13.36 9.15 5.59
CA PHE A 107 12.03 9.51 6.03
C PHE A 107 11.82 9.25 7.52
N ASP A 108 11.11 10.16 8.19
CA ASP A 108 10.71 10.01 9.58
C ASP A 108 9.62 8.95 9.74
N ALA A 109 8.81 8.75 8.68
CA ALA A 109 7.90 7.64 8.56
C ALA A 109 7.72 7.21 7.10
N VAL A 110 7.36 5.93 6.89
CA VAL A 110 6.96 5.37 5.60
C VAL A 110 5.58 4.75 5.75
N ILE A 111 4.69 5.05 4.82
CA ILE A 111 3.36 4.46 4.75
C ILE A 111 3.16 3.72 3.43
N SER A 112 2.39 2.63 3.44
CA SER A 112 1.88 1.92 2.27
C SER A 112 0.49 1.38 2.63
N LEU A 113 -0.54 2.13 2.26
CA LEU A 113 -1.90 1.94 2.76
C LEU A 113 -2.88 1.56 1.67
N CYS A 114 -3.95 0.90 2.08
CA CYS A 114 -4.99 0.42 1.17
C CYS A 114 -4.38 -0.38 0.01
N GLN A 115 -3.46 -1.28 0.35
CA GLN A 115 -2.72 -2.14 -0.59
C GLN A 115 -2.04 -1.32 -1.70
N GLY A 116 -1.37 -0.24 -1.31
CA GLY A 116 -0.72 0.64 -2.27
C GLY A 116 0.39 -0.04 -3.08
N ALA A 117 1.19 -0.92 -2.44
CA ALA A 117 2.26 -1.67 -3.09
C ALA A 117 2.46 -3.04 -2.47
N PHE A 118 2.57 -3.12 -1.12
CA PHE A 118 2.74 -4.37 -0.39
C PHE A 118 1.48 -5.23 -0.49
N GLY A 119 1.63 -6.46 -0.96
CA GLY A 119 0.53 -7.37 -1.28
C GLY A 119 0.06 -7.32 -2.72
N LEU A 120 0.65 -6.49 -3.60
CA LEU A 120 0.33 -6.41 -5.02
C LEU A 120 1.47 -6.86 -5.94
N ALA A 121 2.58 -7.34 -5.41
CA ALA A 121 3.73 -7.77 -6.20
C ALA A 121 3.55 -9.17 -6.82
N GLY A 122 2.54 -9.92 -6.43
CA GLY A 122 2.14 -11.19 -7.04
C GLY A 122 1.53 -11.01 -8.44
N GLY A 123 1.29 -12.13 -9.14
CA GLY A 123 0.67 -12.14 -10.47
C GLY A 123 1.65 -11.96 -11.63
N PRO A 124 1.16 -11.66 -12.84
CA PRO A 124 1.98 -11.53 -14.03
C PRO A 124 3.04 -10.43 -13.89
N GLY A 125 4.28 -10.74 -14.25
CA GLY A 125 5.42 -9.82 -14.10
C GLY A 125 6.07 -9.84 -12.72
N ALA A 126 5.63 -10.73 -11.80
CA ALA A 126 6.44 -11.10 -10.65
C ALA A 126 7.80 -11.63 -11.13
N ASP A 127 8.88 -11.22 -10.43
CA ASP A 127 10.23 -11.64 -10.81
C ASP A 127 10.39 -13.13 -10.47
N ASP A 128 10.54 -13.99 -11.50
CA ASP A 128 10.65 -15.45 -11.39
C ASP A 128 11.86 -15.92 -10.54
N GLY A 129 12.75 -15.02 -10.16
CA GLY A 129 13.93 -15.30 -9.34
C GLY A 129 13.77 -14.99 -7.85
N VAL A 130 12.68 -14.36 -7.44
CA VAL A 130 12.45 -13.92 -6.06
C VAL A 130 11.39 -14.82 -5.41
N VAL A 131 11.71 -15.38 -4.25
CA VAL A 131 10.81 -16.29 -3.51
C VAL A 131 9.53 -15.58 -3.05
N ASP A 132 9.65 -14.31 -2.67
CA ASP A 132 8.55 -13.47 -2.24
C ASP A 132 8.79 -12.02 -2.71
N PRO A 133 8.12 -11.56 -3.78
CA PRO A 133 8.32 -10.21 -4.28
C PRO A 133 7.81 -9.12 -3.32
N ASP A 134 6.85 -9.44 -2.45
CA ASP A 134 6.36 -8.52 -1.43
C ASP A 134 7.38 -8.31 -0.29
N GLU A 135 8.21 -9.33 0.00
CA GLU A 135 9.33 -9.17 0.94
C GLU A 135 10.32 -8.10 0.46
N VAL A 136 10.62 -8.05 -0.84
CA VAL A 136 11.49 -7.01 -1.42
C VAL A 136 10.89 -5.62 -1.21
N ILE A 137 9.58 -5.45 -1.40
CA ILE A 137 8.90 -4.18 -1.14
C ILE A 137 9.01 -3.80 0.34
N LEU A 138 8.78 -4.75 1.24
CA LEU A 138 8.90 -4.52 2.69
C LEU A 138 10.31 -4.08 3.07
N GLU A 139 11.34 -4.74 2.56
CA GLU A 139 12.75 -4.35 2.78
C GLU A 139 13.01 -2.91 2.31
N ARG A 140 12.50 -2.50 1.13
CA ARG A 140 12.62 -1.13 0.62
C ARG A 140 11.87 -0.11 1.47
N ILE A 141 10.66 -0.44 1.94
CA ILE A 141 9.89 0.38 2.87
C ILE A 141 10.69 0.62 4.16
N VAL A 142 11.26 -0.44 4.74
CA VAL A 142 12.02 -0.35 5.99
C VAL A 142 13.32 0.41 5.77
N ALA A 143 14.05 0.16 4.68
CA ALA A 143 15.29 0.86 4.35
C ALA A 143 15.09 2.37 4.17
N ALA A 144 13.95 2.80 3.62
CA ALA A 144 13.63 4.21 3.42
C ALA A 144 13.40 4.97 4.75
N ALA A 145 12.89 4.31 5.79
CA ALA A 145 12.69 4.91 7.10
C ALA A 145 14.03 5.17 7.81
N LYS A 146 14.15 6.25 8.55
CA LYS A 146 15.29 6.49 9.46
C LYS A 146 15.33 5.42 10.56
N PRO A 147 16.50 5.13 11.17
CA PRO A 147 16.55 4.32 12.38
C PRO A 147 15.56 4.85 13.44
N GLY A 148 14.69 3.99 13.97
CA GLY A 148 13.60 4.37 14.87
C GLY A 148 12.41 5.05 14.19
N GLY A 149 12.47 5.29 12.87
CA GLY A 149 11.39 5.85 12.06
C GLY A 149 10.16 4.95 12.02
N GLY A 150 8.98 5.56 11.90
CA GLY A 150 7.71 4.84 11.89
C GLY A 150 7.42 4.15 10.55
N VAL A 151 6.79 2.99 10.59
CA VAL A 151 6.24 2.33 9.40
C VAL A 151 4.78 1.96 9.65
N ALA A 152 3.89 2.28 8.71
CA ALA A 152 2.51 1.82 8.69
C ALA A 152 2.18 1.24 7.32
N MET A 153 1.76 -0.02 7.26
CA MET A 153 1.35 -0.65 6.02
C MET A 153 0.10 -1.49 6.22
N SER A 154 -0.76 -1.53 5.21
CA SER A 154 -1.87 -2.47 5.16
C SER A 154 -1.51 -3.70 4.33
N ALA A 155 -2.07 -4.84 4.70
CA ALA A 155 -1.90 -6.11 4.02
C ALA A 155 -3.24 -6.85 3.97
N PHE A 156 -3.54 -7.57 2.89
CA PHE A 156 -4.74 -8.38 2.79
C PHE A 156 -4.73 -9.52 3.82
N SER A 157 -5.88 -9.80 4.40
CA SER A 157 -6.07 -10.88 5.36
C SER A 157 -6.33 -12.22 4.65
N ALA A 158 -5.40 -13.17 4.77
CA ALA A 158 -5.61 -14.53 4.28
C ALA A 158 -6.83 -15.20 4.96
N TYR A 159 -7.11 -14.87 6.22
CA TYR A 159 -8.25 -15.41 6.93
C TYR A 159 -9.58 -14.92 6.36
N PHE A 160 -9.66 -13.63 6.07
CA PHE A 160 -10.85 -13.03 5.44
C PHE A 160 -11.04 -13.58 4.04
N GLN A 161 -9.98 -13.60 3.23
CA GLN A 161 -10.05 -14.08 1.85
C GLN A 161 -10.54 -15.50 1.77
N VAL A 162 -9.96 -16.44 2.52
CA VAL A 162 -10.39 -17.84 2.52
C VAL A 162 -11.81 -18.03 3.06
N ARG A 163 -12.22 -17.21 4.05
CA ARG A 163 -13.56 -17.29 4.63
C ARG A 163 -14.65 -16.80 3.69
N PHE A 164 -14.36 -15.80 2.87
CA PHE A 164 -15.31 -15.11 2.01
C PHE A 164 -14.97 -15.28 0.52
N LEU A 165 -14.33 -16.40 0.14
CA LEU A 165 -14.09 -16.73 -1.26
C LEU A 165 -15.40 -16.73 -2.04
N GLU A 166 -15.38 -16.08 -3.20
CA GLU A 166 -16.49 -16.01 -4.13
C GLU A 166 -16.17 -16.79 -5.42
N ASP A 167 -17.17 -17.04 -6.26
CA ASP A 167 -17.02 -17.85 -7.49
C ASP A 167 -16.04 -17.22 -8.53
N HIS A 168 -15.72 -15.95 -8.38
CA HIS A 168 -14.80 -15.20 -9.24
C HIS A 168 -13.38 -15.10 -8.66
N ASP A 169 -13.13 -15.66 -7.49
CA ASP A 169 -11.82 -15.77 -6.85
C ASP A 169 -11.14 -17.08 -7.23
N ASP A 170 -9.84 -17.03 -7.46
CA ASP A 170 -8.96 -18.19 -7.62
C ASP A 170 -7.78 -18.05 -6.63
N PHE A 171 -7.92 -18.67 -5.46
CA PHE A 171 -6.95 -18.56 -4.38
C PHE A 171 -5.93 -19.70 -4.42
N ASP A 172 -4.68 -19.40 -4.71
CA ASP A 172 -3.58 -20.35 -4.58
C ASP A 172 -3.11 -20.46 -3.14
N ALA A 173 -3.45 -21.56 -2.48
CA ALA A 173 -3.04 -21.83 -1.10
C ALA A 173 -1.52 -22.04 -0.93
N GLY A 174 -0.78 -22.30 -2.02
CA GLY A 174 0.67 -22.48 -1.99
C GLY A 174 1.44 -21.17 -1.86
N SER A 175 0.99 -20.15 -2.58
CA SER A 175 1.59 -18.80 -2.58
C SER A 175 0.85 -17.79 -1.72
N GLY A 176 -0.40 -18.06 -1.34
CA GLY A 176 -1.27 -17.10 -0.67
C GLY A 176 -1.80 -16.00 -1.59
N VAL A 177 -1.67 -16.15 -2.90
CA VAL A 177 -2.13 -15.16 -3.89
C VAL A 177 -3.57 -15.46 -4.29
N ASN A 178 -4.43 -14.45 -4.24
CA ASN A 178 -5.77 -14.49 -4.81
C ASN A 178 -5.78 -13.79 -6.17
N GLN A 179 -6.34 -14.44 -7.19
CA GLN A 179 -6.70 -13.82 -8.45
C GLN A 179 -8.22 -13.58 -8.45
N GLU A 180 -8.62 -12.33 -8.41
CA GLU A 180 -10.03 -11.92 -8.52
C GLU A 180 -10.35 -11.50 -9.95
N ARG A 181 -11.39 -12.08 -10.55
CA ARG A 181 -11.93 -11.64 -11.84
C ARG A 181 -13.04 -10.65 -11.63
N THR A 182 -12.83 -9.43 -12.07
CA THR A 182 -13.76 -8.32 -11.81
C THR A 182 -14.02 -7.48 -13.06
N VAL A 183 -14.97 -6.54 -12.96
CA VAL A 183 -15.26 -5.56 -14.02
C VAL A 183 -14.93 -4.17 -13.50
N LEU A 184 -13.97 -3.54 -14.12
CA LEU A 184 -13.58 -2.17 -13.83
C LEU A 184 -14.40 -1.20 -14.66
N ARG A 185 -14.83 -0.09 -14.03
CA ARG A 185 -15.57 0.96 -14.70
C ARG A 185 -14.76 2.25 -14.77
N GLY A 186 -14.44 2.66 -16.00
CA GLY A 186 -13.71 3.90 -16.30
C GLY A 186 -14.49 5.18 -16.05
N VAL A 187 -13.83 6.31 -16.26
CA VAL A 187 -14.41 7.65 -16.08
C VAL A 187 -15.58 7.91 -17.03
N ASP A 188 -15.50 7.44 -18.25
CA ASP A 188 -16.50 7.57 -19.31
C ASP A 188 -17.64 6.54 -19.21
N GLY A 189 -17.58 5.66 -18.19
CA GLY A 189 -18.55 4.59 -17.98
C GLY A 189 -18.25 3.32 -18.79
N SER A 190 -17.11 3.26 -19.51
CA SER A 190 -16.66 2.04 -20.16
C SER A 190 -16.37 0.95 -19.13
N GLU A 191 -16.67 -0.29 -19.47
CA GLU A 191 -16.44 -1.46 -18.61
C GLU A 191 -15.42 -2.38 -19.26
N VAL A 192 -14.44 -2.82 -18.47
CA VAL A 192 -13.37 -3.75 -18.88
C VAL A 192 -13.28 -4.86 -17.86
N ALA A 193 -13.23 -6.11 -18.34
CA ALA A 193 -12.88 -7.25 -17.48
C ALA A 193 -11.40 -7.17 -17.12
N ALA A 194 -11.10 -7.36 -15.86
CA ALA A 194 -9.73 -7.34 -15.35
C ALA A 194 -9.52 -8.45 -14.31
N ASP A 195 -8.29 -8.93 -14.25
CA ASP A 195 -7.82 -9.79 -13.17
C ASP A 195 -6.99 -8.94 -12.20
N LEU A 196 -7.28 -9.09 -10.90
CA LEU A 196 -6.53 -8.44 -9.81
C LEU A 196 -5.80 -9.53 -9.03
N TRP A 197 -4.53 -9.34 -8.75
CA TRP A 197 -3.73 -10.28 -7.97
C TRP A 197 -3.34 -9.66 -6.63
N THR A 198 -3.68 -10.35 -5.55
CA THR A 198 -3.42 -9.88 -4.19
C THR A 198 -2.78 -10.98 -3.36
N THR A 199 -1.61 -10.70 -2.80
CA THR A 199 -0.98 -11.58 -1.80
C THR A 199 -1.67 -11.36 -0.45
N CYS A 200 -2.15 -12.45 0.13
CA CYS A 200 -2.87 -12.44 1.40
C CYS A 200 -1.98 -13.01 2.51
N PHE A 201 -1.95 -12.34 3.64
CA PHE A 201 -1.05 -12.64 4.74
C PHE A 201 -1.79 -13.05 6.02
N THR A 202 -1.09 -13.78 6.89
CA THR A 202 -1.52 -13.99 8.27
C THR A 202 -0.75 -13.03 9.20
N PRO A 203 -1.32 -12.67 10.38
CA PRO A 203 -0.60 -11.82 11.34
C PRO A 203 0.71 -12.44 11.86
N ARG A 204 0.79 -13.78 11.88
CA ARG A 204 2.02 -14.48 12.26
C ARG A 204 3.10 -14.32 11.20
N GLU A 205 2.75 -14.49 9.95
CA GLU A 205 3.62 -14.31 8.79
C GLU A 205 4.12 -12.86 8.69
N LEU A 206 3.23 -11.88 8.80
CA LEU A 206 3.60 -10.46 8.84
C LEU A 206 4.64 -10.15 9.92
N ARG A 207 4.53 -10.75 11.13
CA ARG A 207 5.54 -10.56 12.18
C ARG A 207 6.90 -11.14 11.78
N LEU A 208 6.94 -12.30 11.13
CA LEU A 208 8.17 -12.94 10.70
C LEU A 208 8.85 -12.16 9.56
N LEU A 209 8.07 -11.68 8.57
CA LEU A 209 8.57 -10.86 7.48
C LEU A 209 9.11 -9.51 8.00
N CYS A 210 8.38 -8.86 8.91
CA CYS A 210 8.82 -7.62 9.53
C CYS A 210 10.14 -7.80 10.32
N ASP A 211 10.24 -8.87 11.11
CA ASP A 211 11.47 -9.18 11.87
C ASP A 211 12.68 -9.38 10.94
N ARG A 212 12.50 -10.11 9.84
CA ARG A 212 13.53 -10.31 8.81
C ARG A 212 13.94 -8.99 8.14
N ALA A 213 12.99 -8.11 7.85
CA ALA A 213 13.26 -6.82 7.25
C ALA A 213 13.83 -5.77 8.24
N GLY A 214 13.99 -6.13 9.52
CA GLY A 214 14.48 -5.20 10.54
C GLY A 214 13.44 -4.18 11.02
N LEU A 215 12.16 -4.57 11.03
CA LEU A 215 11.04 -3.77 11.54
C LEU A 215 10.52 -4.35 12.86
N GLU A 216 10.67 -3.61 13.95
CA GLU A 216 10.03 -3.93 15.23
C GLU A 216 8.52 -3.64 15.13
N VAL A 217 7.69 -4.69 15.19
CA VAL A 217 6.23 -4.58 15.14
C VAL A 217 5.68 -4.08 16.47
N ILE A 218 5.07 -2.90 16.48
CA ILE A 218 4.40 -2.31 17.65
C ILE A 218 2.98 -2.87 17.78
N GLY A 219 2.31 -3.11 16.67
CA GLY A 219 0.96 -3.66 16.65
C GLY A 219 0.51 -4.12 15.27
N ILE A 220 -0.43 -5.08 15.26
CA ILE A 220 -1.18 -5.48 14.06
C ILE A 220 -2.66 -5.39 14.44
N ARG A 221 -3.45 -4.67 13.63
CA ARG A 221 -4.88 -4.42 13.81
C ARG A 221 -5.65 -4.96 12.62
N SER A 222 -6.83 -5.54 12.85
CA SER A 222 -7.79 -5.76 11.77
C SER A 222 -8.47 -4.47 11.39
N VAL A 223 -8.45 -4.14 10.11
CA VAL A 223 -8.98 -2.88 9.57
C VAL A 223 -9.76 -3.12 8.28
N ARG A 224 -10.47 -2.10 7.86
CA ARG A 224 -11.06 -1.97 6.52
C ARG A 224 -10.93 -0.51 6.07
N PRO A 225 -11.00 -0.22 4.78
CA PRO A 225 -10.96 1.15 4.27
C PRO A 225 -11.95 2.05 5.04
N GLY A 226 -11.45 3.18 5.54
CA GLY A 226 -12.24 4.13 6.33
C GLY A 226 -12.47 3.76 7.80
N ASP A 227 -12.07 2.57 8.26
CA ASP A 227 -12.18 2.15 9.68
C ASP A 227 -10.87 1.50 10.16
N TYR A 228 -9.95 2.33 10.60
CA TYR A 228 -8.65 1.94 11.17
C TYR A 228 -8.69 1.91 12.71
N SER A 229 -9.80 1.41 13.26
CA SER A 229 -10.01 1.28 14.70
C SER A 229 -8.94 0.39 15.35
N ASP A 230 -8.72 0.58 16.66
CA ASP A 230 -7.82 -0.26 17.47
C ASP A 230 -8.47 -1.62 17.78
N ARG A 231 -8.44 -2.50 16.81
CA ARG A 231 -9.07 -3.84 16.86
C ARG A 231 -7.99 -4.91 16.73
N PRO A 232 -7.96 -5.93 17.59
CA PRO A 232 -7.04 -7.04 17.43
C PRO A 232 -7.32 -7.80 16.12
N PRO A 233 -6.35 -8.53 15.57
CA PRO A 233 -6.56 -9.36 14.39
C PRO A 233 -7.73 -10.32 14.55
N ASP A 234 -8.63 -10.35 13.56
CA ASP A 234 -9.82 -11.19 13.50
C ASP A 234 -10.01 -11.83 12.12
N LEU A 235 -11.15 -12.48 11.90
CA LEU A 235 -11.49 -13.20 10.67
C LEU A 235 -12.54 -12.46 9.82
N GLU A 236 -12.95 -11.26 10.23
CA GLU A 236 -14.10 -10.55 9.67
C GLU A 236 -13.68 -9.31 8.86
N HIS A 237 -12.43 -8.89 8.96
CA HIS A 237 -11.94 -7.69 8.30
C HIS A 237 -10.95 -8.04 7.18
N PRO A 238 -11.05 -7.34 6.03
CA PRO A 238 -10.29 -7.68 4.83
C PRO A 238 -8.80 -7.40 4.93
N GLU A 239 -8.37 -6.54 5.88
CA GLU A 239 -7.00 -6.07 5.96
C GLU A 239 -6.45 -6.09 7.37
N PHE A 240 -5.12 -6.22 7.43
CA PHE A 240 -4.32 -5.95 8.62
C PHE A 240 -3.53 -4.64 8.44
N LEU A 241 -3.64 -3.74 9.41
CA LEU A 241 -2.73 -2.60 9.54
C LEU A 241 -1.57 -3.01 10.43
N VAL A 242 -0.38 -3.05 9.85
CA VAL A 242 0.89 -3.26 10.57
C VAL A 242 1.47 -1.92 10.94
N LEU A 243 1.78 -1.74 12.22
CA LEU A 243 2.47 -0.58 12.77
C LEU A 243 3.79 -1.03 13.33
N GLY A 244 4.88 -0.35 12.97
CA GLY A 244 6.22 -0.73 13.42
C GLY A 244 7.19 0.45 13.46
N ARG A 245 8.42 0.14 13.90
CA ARG A 245 9.57 1.05 13.84
C ARG A 245 10.77 0.33 13.26
N ARG A 246 11.50 1.01 12.37
CA ARG A 246 12.77 0.49 11.89
C ARG A 246 13.72 0.29 13.07
N CYS A 247 14.33 -0.90 13.17
CA CYS A 247 15.39 -1.18 14.14
C CYS A 247 16.56 -0.19 13.98
N PRO A 248 17.29 0.11 15.07
CA PRO A 248 18.47 1.00 15.06
C PRO A 248 19.57 0.57 14.09
#